data_c6bf8e10c696f03c68392b597ab377ff
#
_entry.id   c6bf8e10c696f03c68392b597ab377ff
#
_cell.length_a   1.000
_cell.length_b   1.000
_cell.length_c   1.000
_cell.angle_alpha   90.00
_cell.angle_beta   90.00
_cell.angle_gamma   90.00
#
_symmetry.space_group_name_H-M   'P 1'
#
loop_
_entity.id
_entity.type
_entity.pdbx_description
1 polymer ?
#
loop_
_entity_poly.entity_id
_entity_poly.type
_entity_poly.pdbx_seq_one_letter_code
_entity_poly.pdbx_strand_id
1 'polypeptide(L)'
;MNVTSVSLPPIKATSRLSRGIVLTLVVSCGLGGSPSYAQPKSANASKAPVVRQYTLADRVKYQLWDYVWKPKPDEAISRIVINISEQKVFVYQGSYLAGRSPITTGKPGHDTPPGHYSIISKDINHKSNLYGVHVDEHGVVISGDAKAGDPLPPGATYDSADMPYYLRIRDDGVGLHAGYLPGSPASHGCIRLPHAFAELLFSNVSEGTPVDVVP
;
A
#
# COMPACT_ATOMS: atom_id res chain seq x y z
N MET A 1 17.63 -1.29 -49.72
CA MET A 1 16.80 -0.27 -49.05
C MET A 1 17.60 0.32 -47.94
N ASN A 2 18.01 1.61 -48.09
CA ASN A 2 18.95 2.28 -47.18
C ASN A 2 18.31 2.68 -45.86
N VAL A 3 18.93 2.29 -44.76
CA VAL A 3 18.60 2.76 -43.42
C VAL A 3 19.51 3.94 -43.09
N THR A 4 18.93 5.12 -43.03
CA THR A 4 19.62 6.36 -42.66
C THR A 4 19.67 6.50 -41.13
N SER A 5 20.87 6.48 -40.57
CA SER A 5 21.14 6.77 -39.18
C SER A 5 21.12 8.28 -38.91
N VAL A 6 20.30 8.74 -38.01
CA VAL A 6 20.27 10.12 -37.52
C VAL A 6 21.10 10.22 -36.25
N SER A 7 22.21 10.98 -36.34
CA SER A 7 23.08 11.30 -35.20
C SER A 7 22.62 12.58 -34.51
N LEU A 8 22.48 12.54 -33.17
CA LEU A 8 22.19 13.70 -32.32
C LEU A 8 23.51 14.44 -31.96
N PRO A 9 23.48 15.78 -31.87
CA PRO A 9 24.68 16.56 -31.53
C PRO A 9 24.92 16.60 -29.99
N PRO A 10 26.18 16.84 -29.55
CA PRO A 10 26.53 16.84 -28.12
C PRO A 10 26.11 18.11 -27.39
N ILE A 11 25.60 17.95 -26.18
CA ILE A 11 25.23 19.04 -25.27
C ILE A 11 26.49 19.58 -24.58
N LYS A 12 26.82 20.86 -24.80
CA LYS A 12 27.92 21.57 -24.12
C LYS A 12 27.48 22.01 -22.73
N ALA A 13 28.15 21.51 -21.69
CA ALA A 13 28.04 22.01 -20.33
C ALA A 13 28.87 23.27 -20.17
N THR A 14 28.25 24.40 -19.81
CA THR A 14 28.93 25.63 -19.40
C THR A 14 28.77 25.81 -17.89
N SER A 15 29.87 25.58 -17.17
CA SER A 15 30.01 25.95 -15.75
C SER A 15 30.34 27.45 -15.65
N ARG A 16 29.51 28.21 -14.91
CA ARG A 16 29.91 29.54 -14.41
C ARG A 16 29.94 29.51 -12.87
N LEU A 17 31.15 29.49 -12.32
CA LEU A 17 31.39 29.89 -10.93
C LEU A 17 31.21 31.40 -10.80
N SER A 18 30.32 31.86 -9.94
CA SER A 18 30.24 33.25 -9.48
C SER A 18 30.75 33.30 -8.04
N ARG A 19 31.91 33.94 -7.85
CA ARG A 19 32.44 34.32 -6.55
C ARG A 19 31.73 35.60 -6.11
N GLY A 20 30.94 35.55 -5.06
CA GLY A 20 30.32 36.69 -4.40
C GLY A 20 31.05 37.02 -3.09
N ILE A 21 31.46 38.25 -2.98
CA ILE A 21 32.28 38.93 -1.96
C ILE A 21 31.53 38.96 -0.62
N VAL A 22 32.24 38.57 0.46
CA VAL A 22 31.80 38.75 1.85
C VAL A 22 32.11 40.20 2.25
N LEU A 23 31.10 41.00 2.54
CA LEU A 23 31.25 42.33 3.18
C LEU A 23 30.79 42.22 4.64
N THR A 24 31.75 42.22 5.53
CA THR A 24 31.52 42.26 6.98
C THR A 24 31.26 43.71 7.41
N LEU A 25 30.05 44.01 7.86
CA LEU A 25 29.73 45.27 8.51
C LEU A 25 29.45 45.02 10.00
N VAL A 26 30.40 45.43 10.85
CA VAL A 26 30.24 45.45 12.29
C VAL A 26 29.59 46.79 12.66
N VAL A 27 28.39 46.75 13.23
CA VAL A 27 27.81 47.92 13.93
C VAL A 27 27.44 47.46 15.34
N SER A 28 28.06 48.09 16.30
CA SER A 28 27.85 47.92 17.73
C SER A 28 26.75 48.84 18.25
N CYS A 29 26.18 48.43 19.38
CA CYS A 29 25.41 49.19 20.39
C CYS A 29 23.92 49.39 20.18
N GLY A 30 23.19 48.87 21.16
CA GLY A 30 21.81 49.26 21.48
C GLY A 30 21.13 48.28 22.43
N LEU A 31 21.24 48.53 23.74
CA LEU A 31 20.44 47.84 24.76
C LEU A 31 18.96 48.21 24.57
N GLY A 32 18.18 47.22 24.11
CA GLY A 32 16.73 47.34 24.03
C GLY A 32 16.13 45.98 24.23
N GLY A 33 15.43 45.77 25.36
CA GLY A 33 14.77 44.52 25.70
C GLY A 33 13.74 44.12 24.64
N SER A 34 13.96 42.97 24.00
CA SER A 34 13.02 42.38 23.06
C SER A 34 11.93 41.64 23.84
N PRO A 35 10.65 41.82 23.51
CA PRO A 35 9.59 40.97 24.05
C PRO A 35 9.80 39.52 23.55
N SER A 36 9.84 38.60 24.51
CA SER A 36 9.87 37.18 24.25
C SER A 36 8.58 36.76 23.52
N TYR A 37 8.64 36.67 22.20
CA TYR A 37 7.63 35.98 21.42
C TYR A 37 7.82 34.48 21.65
N ALA A 38 6.89 33.89 22.41
CA ALA A 38 6.79 32.44 22.53
C ALA A 38 6.58 31.85 21.12
N GLN A 39 7.57 31.12 20.64
CA GLN A 39 7.40 30.34 19.39
C GLN A 39 6.27 29.34 19.58
N PRO A 40 5.32 29.24 18.63
CA PRO A 40 4.33 28.19 18.65
C PRO A 40 5.09 26.86 18.55
N LYS A 41 4.81 25.94 19.50
CA LYS A 41 5.32 24.58 19.48
C LYS A 41 4.98 23.99 18.11
N SER A 42 6.03 23.64 17.36
CA SER A 42 5.95 22.95 16.07
C SER A 42 4.96 21.78 16.17
N ALA A 43 3.80 21.95 15.55
CA ALA A 43 2.86 20.89 15.37
C ALA A 43 3.49 19.84 14.46
N ASN A 44 3.53 18.61 14.96
CA ASN A 44 3.69 17.33 14.24
C ASN A 44 4.22 17.47 12.81
N ALA A 45 5.53 17.38 12.63
CA ALA A 45 6.10 16.98 11.37
C ALA A 45 5.57 15.56 11.09
N SER A 46 4.60 15.42 10.19
CA SER A 46 4.15 14.15 9.68
C SER A 46 5.39 13.44 9.13
N LYS A 47 5.81 12.35 9.78
CA LYS A 47 6.90 11.52 9.26
C LYS A 47 6.49 11.09 7.87
N ALA A 48 7.26 11.51 6.86
CA ALA A 48 7.12 10.99 5.51
C ALA A 48 7.04 9.46 5.58
N PRO A 49 6.16 8.81 4.81
CA PRO A 49 6.03 7.36 4.83
C PRO A 49 7.41 6.75 4.55
N VAL A 50 7.88 5.90 5.48
CA VAL A 50 9.13 5.17 5.30
C VAL A 50 8.88 4.19 4.16
N VAL A 51 9.37 4.52 2.96
CA VAL A 51 9.35 3.59 1.82
C VAL A 51 10.28 2.43 2.18
N ARG A 52 9.70 1.31 2.56
CA ARG A 52 10.43 0.10 2.91
C ARG A 52 11.13 -0.43 1.66
N GLN A 53 12.45 -0.47 1.67
CA GLN A 53 13.21 -1.15 0.61
C GLN A 53 13.11 -2.67 0.83
N TYR A 54 12.45 -3.36 -0.08
CA TYR A 54 12.33 -4.81 -0.04
C TYR A 54 13.63 -5.47 -0.48
N THR A 55 14.14 -6.40 0.31
CA THR A 55 15.30 -7.24 -0.03
C THR A 55 14.93 -8.28 -1.10
N LEU A 56 15.93 -8.93 -1.70
CA LEU A 56 15.69 -10.03 -2.65
C LEU A 56 14.88 -11.17 -1.99
N ALA A 57 15.12 -11.44 -0.70
CA ALA A 57 14.37 -12.43 0.07
C ALA A 57 12.91 -12.01 0.25
N ASP A 58 12.64 -10.72 0.50
CA ASP A 58 11.28 -10.18 0.55
C ASP A 58 10.58 -10.32 -0.81
N ARG A 59 11.33 -10.15 -1.90
CA ARG A 59 10.80 -10.31 -3.27
C ARG A 59 10.34 -11.74 -3.55
N VAL A 60 11.08 -12.74 -3.11
CA VAL A 60 10.70 -14.15 -3.22
C VAL A 60 9.53 -14.47 -2.29
N LYS A 61 9.57 -13.99 -1.03
CA LYS A 61 8.53 -14.21 -0.02
C LYS A 61 7.19 -13.56 -0.35
N TYR A 62 7.21 -12.37 -0.96
CA TYR A 62 6.00 -11.57 -1.22
C TYR A 62 5.56 -11.58 -2.68
N GLN A 63 6.09 -12.47 -3.52
CA GLN A 63 5.77 -12.54 -4.95
C GLN A 63 5.63 -11.15 -5.59
N LEU A 64 6.67 -10.65 -6.20
CA LEU A 64 6.60 -9.36 -6.91
C LEU A 64 5.78 -9.53 -8.19
N TRP A 65 4.52 -9.23 -8.06
CA TRP A 65 3.63 -9.09 -9.21
C TRP A 65 3.90 -7.74 -9.89
N ASP A 66 3.82 -7.74 -11.20
CA ASP A 66 3.84 -6.49 -11.95
C ASP A 66 2.57 -5.69 -11.65
N TYR A 67 2.75 -4.61 -10.94
CA TYR A 67 1.69 -3.61 -10.71
C TYR A 67 2.12 -2.25 -11.26
N VAL A 68 1.16 -1.40 -11.50
CA VAL A 68 1.39 0.00 -11.89
C VAL A 68 0.84 0.90 -10.78
N TRP A 69 1.64 1.87 -10.33
CA TRP A 69 1.22 2.91 -9.41
C TRP A 69 1.80 4.24 -9.85
N LYS A 70 0.95 5.12 -10.38
CA LYS A 70 1.31 6.43 -10.95
C LYS A 70 0.25 7.47 -10.63
N PRO A 71 -0.03 7.75 -9.34
CA PRO A 71 -1.00 8.78 -9.00
C PRO A 71 -0.45 10.15 -9.39
N LYS A 72 -1.33 11.06 -9.76
CA LYS A 72 -1.01 12.47 -9.89
C LYS A 72 -0.82 13.04 -8.49
N PRO A 73 0.16 13.93 -8.29
CA PRO A 73 0.34 14.61 -7.01
C PRO A 73 -0.91 15.45 -6.67
N ASP A 74 -1.19 15.57 -5.39
CA ASP A 74 -2.25 16.42 -4.82
C ASP A 74 -3.69 16.11 -5.28
N GLU A 75 -3.91 15.01 -6.00
CA GLU A 75 -5.24 14.50 -6.34
C GLU A 75 -5.57 13.26 -5.48
N ALA A 76 -6.72 13.26 -4.81
CA ALA A 76 -7.17 12.11 -4.03
C ALA A 76 -7.61 10.93 -4.92
N ILE A 77 -7.46 9.71 -4.41
CA ILE A 77 -8.09 8.53 -5.01
C ILE A 77 -9.59 8.68 -4.89
N SER A 78 -10.28 8.64 -6.02
CA SER A 78 -11.72 8.85 -6.11
C SER A 78 -12.53 7.55 -6.11
N ARG A 79 -11.93 6.43 -6.55
CA ARG A 79 -12.60 5.13 -6.67
C ARG A 79 -11.61 3.98 -6.84
N ILE A 80 -12.00 2.83 -6.32
CA ILE A 80 -11.34 1.53 -6.53
C ILE A 80 -12.33 0.62 -7.26
N VAL A 81 -11.88 -0.11 -8.27
CA VAL A 81 -12.67 -1.12 -9.00
C VAL A 81 -11.98 -2.48 -8.87
N ILE A 82 -12.68 -3.45 -8.32
CA ILE A 82 -12.27 -4.85 -8.24
C ILE A 82 -12.97 -5.60 -9.36
N ASN A 83 -12.22 -6.10 -10.34
CA ASN A 83 -12.75 -6.94 -11.41
C ASN A 83 -12.45 -8.41 -11.07
N ILE A 84 -13.50 -9.16 -10.73
CA ILE A 84 -13.37 -10.56 -10.30
C ILE A 84 -12.95 -11.45 -11.47
N SER A 85 -13.53 -11.27 -12.65
CA SER A 85 -13.23 -12.11 -13.82
C SER A 85 -11.79 -11.92 -14.31
N GLU A 86 -11.25 -10.69 -14.25
CA GLU A 86 -9.87 -10.40 -14.61
C GLU A 86 -8.86 -10.67 -13.48
N GLN A 87 -9.32 -10.89 -12.25
CA GLN A 87 -8.49 -10.92 -11.05
C GLN A 87 -7.56 -9.70 -10.97
N LYS A 88 -8.16 -8.50 -11.13
CA LYS A 88 -7.43 -7.22 -11.11
C LYS A 88 -8.15 -6.17 -10.28
N VAL A 89 -7.36 -5.29 -9.70
CA VAL A 89 -7.80 -4.03 -9.11
C VAL A 89 -7.36 -2.86 -9.98
N PHE A 90 -8.24 -1.88 -10.11
CA PHE A 90 -7.99 -0.61 -10.79
C PHE A 90 -8.29 0.53 -9.81
N VAL A 91 -7.38 1.51 -9.73
CA VAL A 91 -7.46 2.65 -8.80
C VAL A 91 -7.50 3.94 -9.61
N TYR A 92 -8.48 4.80 -9.33
CA TYR A 92 -8.75 5.98 -10.14
C TYR A 92 -8.66 7.29 -9.34
N GLN A 93 -8.21 8.34 -10.02
CA GLN A 93 -8.33 9.76 -9.66
C GLN A 93 -9.22 10.43 -10.73
N GLY A 94 -10.50 10.66 -10.44
CA GLY A 94 -11.49 11.01 -11.45
C GLY A 94 -11.57 9.95 -12.55
N SER A 95 -11.28 10.33 -13.79
CA SER A 95 -11.19 9.43 -14.94
C SER A 95 -9.78 8.87 -15.18
N TYR A 96 -8.76 9.35 -14.45
CA TYR A 96 -7.38 8.93 -14.63
C TYR A 96 -7.10 7.62 -13.88
N LEU A 97 -6.51 6.63 -14.58
CA LEU A 97 -6.07 5.37 -13.98
C LEU A 97 -4.75 5.56 -13.25
N ALA A 98 -4.81 5.74 -11.95
CA ALA A 98 -3.66 5.98 -11.08
C ALA A 98 -2.91 4.70 -10.69
N GLY A 99 -3.60 3.54 -10.65
CA GLY A 99 -2.99 2.28 -10.29
C GLY A 99 -3.74 1.07 -10.81
N ARG A 100 -3.01 -0.03 -10.99
CA ARG A 100 -3.58 -1.35 -11.26
C ARG A 100 -2.68 -2.45 -10.72
N SER A 101 -3.27 -3.56 -10.28
CA SER A 101 -2.53 -4.72 -9.78
C SER A 101 -3.31 -6.01 -10.01
N PRO A 102 -2.66 -7.18 -10.16
CA PRO A 102 -3.32 -8.45 -9.95
C PRO A 102 -3.81 -8.56 -8.51
N ILE A 103 -4.83 -9.38 -8.31
CA ILE A 103 -5.43 -9.68 -7.01
C ILE A 103 -5.73 -11.17 -6.89
N THR A 104 -6.18 -11.60 -5.71
CA THR A 104 -6.85 -12.88 -5.51
C THR A 104 -8.14 -12.63 -4.73
N THR A 105 -9.26 -13.03 -5.30
CA THR A 105 -10.59 -12.95 -4.70
C THR A 105 -11.00 -14.27 -4.03
N GLY A 106 -12.21 -14.34 -3.50
CA GLY A 106 -12.78 -15.53 -2.87
C GLY A 106 -12.83 -16.74 -3.78
N LYS A 107 -12.51 -17.92 -3.23
CA LYS A 107 -12.65 -19.23 -3.89
C LYS A 107 -14.13 -19.60 -4.01
N PRO A 108 -14.51 -20.55 -4.91
CA PRO A 108 -15.87 -21.04 -5.00
C PRO A 108 -16.45 -21.48 -3.64
N GLY A 109 -17.64 -21.00 -3.31
CA GLY A 109 -18.28 -21.19 -1.99
C GLY A 109 -17.85 -20.18 -0.91
N HIS A 110 -16.90 -19.33 -1.22
CA HIS A 110 -16.44 -18.19 -0.41
C HIS A 110 -16.26 -16.95 -1.29
N ASP A 111 -17.22 -16.71 -2.16
CA ASP A 111 -17.12 -15.70 -3.19
C ASP A 111 -16.96 -14.29 -2.60
N THR A 112 -16.20 -13.45 -3.28
CA THR A 112 -16.19 -12.00 -3.02
C THR A 112 -17.48 -11.42 -3.60
N PRO A 113 -18.40 -10.88 -2.78
CA PRO A 113 -19.69 -10.44 -3.29
C PRO A 113 -19.55 -9.22 -4.21
N PRO A 114 -20.08 -9.25 -5.44
CA PRO A 114 -20.20 -8.04 -6.28
C PRO A 114 -21.10 -7.00 -5.61
N GLY A 115 -20.81 -5.72 -5.88
CA GLY A 115 -21.60 -4.62 -5.31
C GLY A 115 -20.84 -3.31 -5.24
N HIS A 116 -21.52 -2.31 -4.70
CA HIS A 116 -20.97 -0.98 -4.44
C HIS A 116 -20.74 -0.83 -2.94
N TYR A 117 -19.51 -0.54 -2.58
CA TYR A 117 -19.04 -0.43 -1.20
C TYR A 117 -18.25 0.86 -1.01
N SER A 118 -17.81 1.09 0.20
CA SER A 118 -16.79 2.07 0.54
C SER A 118 -15.85 1.51 1.59
N ILE A 119 -14.67 2.10 1.72
CA ILE A 119 -13.77 1.75 2.83
C ILE A 119 -14.42 2.19 4.14
N ILE A 120 -14.70 1.23 5.03
CA ILE A 120 -15.35 1.44 6.33
C ILE A 120 -14.31 1.76 7.41
N SER A 121 -13.19 1.04 7.39
CA SER A 121 -12.11 1.23 8.36
C SER A 121 -10.78 0.74 7.79
N LYS A 122 -9.68 1.17 8.44
CA LYS A 122 -8.32 0.86 8.04
C LYS A 122 -7.54 0.33 9.24
N ASP A 123 -6.84 -0.80 9.08
CA ASP A 123 -6.00 -1.39 10.12
C ASP A 123 -4.70 -1.94 9.51
N ILE A 124 -3.57 -1.38 9.90
CA ILE A 124 -2.26 -1.72 9.30
C ILE A 124 -1.77 -3.12 9.70
N ASN A 125 -2.16 -3.62 10.88
CA ASN A 125 -1.68 -4.89 11.45
C ASN A 125 -2.85 -5.86 11.73
N HIS A 126 -3.89 -5.81 10.91
CA HIS A 126 -5.07 -6.63 11.11
C HIS A 126 -4.75 -8.13 11.08
N LYS A 127 -5.41 -8.88 11.95
CA LYS A 127 -5.45 -10.34 11.93
C LYS A 127 -6.89 -10.82 11.79
N SER A 128 -7.08 -11.91 11.05
CA SER A 128 -8.39 -12.52 10.94
C SER A 128 -8.86 -13.03 12.30
N ASN A 129 -10.08 -12.70 12.70
CA ASN A 129 -10.73 -13.26 13.88
C ASN A 129 -11.44 -14.58 13.61
N LEU A 130 -11.50 -15.02 12.34
CA LEU A 130 -12.24 -16.21 11.91
C LEU A 130 -11.36 -17.27 11.25
N TYR A 131 -10.37 -16.87 10.44
CA TYR A 131 -9.55 -17.80 9.66
C TYR A 131 -8.09 -17.74 10.07
N GLY A 132 -7.42 -18.90 9.97
CA GLY A 132 -6.01 -19.04 10.34
C GLY A 132 -5.46 -20.40 9.91
N VAL A 133 -4.46 -20.84 10.63
CA VAL A 133 -3.79 -22.12 10.43
C VAL A 133 -3.56 -22.80 11.77
N HIS A 134 -3.40 -24.12 11.78
CA HIS A 134 -2.84 -24.83 12.92
C HIS A 134 -1.33 -24.97 12.74
N VAL A 135 -0.57 -24.62 13.75
CA VAL A 135 0.89 -24.70 13.76
C VAL A 135 1.38 -25.60 14.92
N ASP A 136 2.52 -26.27 14.72
CA ASP A 136 3.19 -27.00 15.81
C ASP A 136 3.94 -26.05 16.77
N GLU A 137 4.62 -26.62 17.75
CA GLU A 137 5.42 -25.88 18.75
C GLU A 137 6.58 -25.07 18.15
N HIS A 138 6.97 -25.37 16.91
CA HIS A 138 8.02 -24.66 16.17
C HIS A 138 7.45 -23.62 15.18
N GLY A 139 6.10 -23.44 15.13
CA GLY A 139 5.41 -22.53 14.21
C GLY A 139 5.30 -23.09 12.78
N VAL A 140 5.51 -24.40 12.59
CA VAL A 140 5.33 -25.05 11.29
C VAL A 140 3.85 -25.33 11.07
N VAL A 141 3.32 -24.92 9.90
CA VAL A 141 1.92 -25.18 9.54
C VAL A 141 1.68 -26.66 9.34
N ILE A 142 0.81 -27.24 10.17
CA ILE A 142 0.36 -28.64 10.09
C ILE A 142 -1.03 -28.78 9.48
N SER A 143 -1.86 -27.74 9.53
CA SER A 143 -3.14 -27.68 8.84
C SER A 143 -3.41 -26.25 8.39
N GLY A 144 -3.60 -26.04 7.09
CA GLY A 144 -4.10 -24.80 6.53
C GLY A 144 -5.62 -24.70 6.62
N ASP A 145 -6.18 -23.52 6.39
CA ASP A 145 -7.62 -23.31 6.28
C ASP A 145 -8.41 -23.60 7.57
N ALA A 146 -7.78 -23.38 8.74
CA ALA A 146 -8.39 -23.56 10.04
C ALA A 146 -9.31 -22.38 10.39
N LYS A 147 -10.39 -22.67 11.13
CA LYS A 147 -11.26 -21.64 11.70
C LYS A 147 -11.01 -21.51 13.20
N ALA A 148 -11.21 -20.31 13.72
CA ALA A 148 -11.21 -20.08 15.15
C ALA A 148 -12.26 -20.95 15.84
N GLY A 149 -11.83 -21.77 16.80
CA GLY A 149 -12.70 -22.72 17.50
C GLY A 149 -12.73 -24.12 16.89
N ASP A 150 -12.05 -24.37 15.78
CA ASP A 150 -11.89 -25.73 15.27
C ASP A 150 -11.12 -26.60 16.28
N PRO A 151 -11.41 -27.93 16.35
CA PRO A 151 -10.64 -28.83 17.19
C PRO A 151 -9.14 -28.79 16.84
N LEU A 152 -8.29 -28.61 17.84
CA LEU A 152 -6.86 -28.58 17.64
C LEU A 152 -6.29 -30.01 17.50
N PRO A 153 -5.44 -30.28 16.48
CA PRO A 153 -4.63 -31.51 16.45
C PRO A 153 -3.72 -31.59 17.69
N PRO A 154 -3.33 -32.79 18.14
CA PRO A 154 -2.43 -32.94 19.28
C PRO A 154 -1.14 -32.13 19.10
N GLY A 155 -0.79 -31.32 20.08
CA GLY A 155 0.42 -30.47 20.05
C GLY A 155 0.35 -29.23 19.15
N ALA A 156 -0.84 -28.96 18.55
CA ALA A 156 -1.04 -27.78 17.71
C ALA A 156 -1.57 -26.58 18.50
N THR A 157 -1.28 -25.38 17.97
CA THR A 157 -1.92 -24.12 18.36
C THR A 157 -2.58 -23.47 17.14
N TYR A 158 -3.59 -22.64 17.37
CA TYR A 158 -4.21 -21.86 16.31
C TYR A 158 -3.44 -20.53 16.12
N ASP A 159 -3.06 -20.22 14.90
CA ASP A 159 -2.48 -18.93 14.52
C ASP A 159 -3.38 -18.23 13.51
N SER A 160 -3.82 -17.04 13.88
CA SER A 160 -4.72 -16.20 13.06
C SER A 160 -4.01 -15.73 11.80
N ALA A 161 -4.69 -15.74 10.67
CA ALA A 161 -4.15 -15.25 9.42
C ALA A 161 -3.82 -13.75 9.49
N ASP A 162 -2.59 -13.38 9.17
CA ASP A 162 -2.17 -11.99 9.02
C ASP A 162 -2.82 -11.36 7.79
N MET A 163 -3.40 -10.17 7.98
CA MET A 163 -4.05 -9.38 6.95
C MET A 163 -3.52 -7.93 6.95
N PRO A 164 -2.20 -7.72 6.73
CA PRO A 164 -1.60 -6.40 6.85
C PRO A 164 -2.16 -5.44 5.79
N TYR A 165 -2.20 -4.14 6.14
CA TYR A 165 -2.78 -3.08 5.31
C TYR A 165 -4.26 -3.31 4.98
N TYR A 166 -5.01 -3.76 5.96
CA TYR A 166 -6.42 -4.09 5.80
C TYR A 166 -7.29 -2.86 5.61
N LEU A 167 -8.10 -2.91 4.55
CA LEU A 167 -9.11 -1.93 4.18
C LEU A 167 -10.46 -2.64 4.20
N ARG A 168 -11.23 -2.47 5.26
CA ARG A 168 -12.55 -3.09 5.43
C ARG A 168 -13.56 -2.44 4.51
N ILE A 169 -14.36 -3.23 3.78
CA ILE A 169 -15.41 -2.72 2.88
C ILE A 169 -16.80 -3.26 3.21
N ARG A 170 -16.92 -4.25 4.10
CA ARG A 170 -18.21 -4.83 4.53
C ARG A 170 -18.22 -5.12 6.02
N ASP A 171 -19.42 -5.12 6.62
CA ASP A 171 -19.59 -5.35 8.06
C ASP A 171 -19.28 -6.80 8.48
N ASP A 172 -19.42 -7.76 7.55
CA ASP A 172 -19.06 -9.16 7.74
C ASP A 172 -17.55 -9.46 7.69
N GLY A 173 -16.71 -8.43 7.54
CA GLY A 173 -15.26 -8.54 7.58
C GLY A 173 -14.59 -8.76 6.22
N VAL A 174 -15.32 -8.67 5.11
CA VAL A 174 -14.68 -8.65 3.78
C VAL A 174 -13.93 -7.32 3.59
N GLY A 175 -12.69 -7.41 3.11
CA GLY A 175 -11.82 -6.26 2.87
C GLY A 175 -10.69 -6.58 1.90
N LEU A 176 -9.89 -5.55 1.61
CA LEU A 176 -8.65 -5.66 0.83
C LEU A 176 -7.46 -5.71 1.80
N HIS A 177 -6.48 -6.56 1.55
CA HIS A 177 -5.27 -6.65 2.38
C HIS A 177 -4.09 -7.25 1.61
N ALA A 178 -2.87 -7.12 2.12
CA ALA A 178 -1.73 -7.84 1.57
C ALA A 178 -1.84 -9.35 1.83
N GLY A 179 -1.50 -10.16 0.82
CA GLY A 179 -1.53 -11.61 0.97
C GLY A 179 -0.91 -12.36 -0.20
N TYR A 180 -0.88 -13.67 -0.09
CA TYR A 180 -0.40 -14.55 -1.15
C TYR A 180 -1.40 -14.62 -2.31
N LEU A 181 -0.89 -14.49 -3.54
CA LEU A 181 -1.65 -14.55 -4.79
C LEU A 181 -1.23 -15.82 -5.59
N PRO A 182 -2.04 -16.87 -5.60
CA PRO A 182 -1.74 -18.06 -6.42
C PRO A 182 -2.02 -17.88 -7.92
N GLY A 183 -2.59 -16.72 -8.33
CA GLY A 183 -3.00 -16.45 -9.71
C GLY A 183 -4.43 -16.88 -10.04
N SER A 184 -5.20 -17.33 -9.05
CA SER A 184 -6.61 -17.72 -9.17
C SER A 184 -7.36 -17.36 -7.87
N PRO A 185 -8.70 -17.35 -7.86
CA PRO A 185 -9.50 -17.18 -6.65
C PRO A 185 -9.15 -18.21 -5.57
N ALA A 186 -8.77 -17.77 -4.37
CA ALA A 186 -8.27 -18.64 -3.30
C ALA A 186 -8.50 -18.13 -1.88
N SER A 187 -9.16 -16.98 -1.70
CA SER A 187 -9.44 -16.43 -0.37
C SER A 187 -10.78 -16.96 0.18
N HIS A 188 -11.11 -16.55 1.40
CA HIS A 188 -12.42 -16.77 2.01
C HIS A 188 -13.35 -15.55 1.87
N GLY A 189 -13.24 -14.80 0.75
CA GLY A 189 -14.07 -13.65 0.44
C GLY A 189 -13.29 -12.32 0.39
N CYS A 190 -12.21 -12.19 1.13
CA CYS A 190 -11.34 -11.01 1.06
C CYS A 190 -10.60 -10.89 -0.27
N ILE A 191 -10.15 -9.69 -0.59
CA ILE A 191 -9.37 -9.38 -1.79
C ILE A 191 -7.90 -9.26 -1.38
N ARG A 192 -7.06 -10.23 -1.78
CA ARG A 192 -5.63 -10.21 -1.52
C ARG A 192 -4.90 -9.40 -2.58
N LEU A 193 -3.97 -8.57 -2.14
CA LEU A 193 -3.13 -7.69 -2.95
C LEU A 193 -1.66 -8.08 -2.78
N PRO A 194 -0.78 -7.82 -3.78
CA PRO A 194 0.66 -7.82 -3.56
C PRO A 194 1.01 -6.86 -2.43
N HIS A 195 1.93 -7.24 -1.55
CA HIS A 195 2.23 -6.50 -0.32
C HIS A 195 2.58 -5.02 -0.60
N ALA A 196 3.48 -4.76 -1.56
CA ALA A 196 3.87 -3.41 -1.91
C ALA A 196 2.70 -2.58 -2.47
N PHE A 197 1.79 -3.18 -3.24
CA PHE A 197 0.61 -2.48 -3.73
C PHE A 197 -0.41 -2.21 -2.62
N ALA A 198 -0.59 -3.15 -1.70
CA ALA A 198 -1.47 -2.97 -0.53
C ALA A 198 -0.99 -1.81 0.36
N GLU A 199 0.32 -1.70 0.60
CA GLU A 199 0.93 -0.59 1.35
C GLU A 199 0.69 0.75 0.66
N LEU A 200 0.92 0.83 -0.67
CA LEU A 200 0.64 2.04 -1.46
C LEU A 200 -0.84 2.41 -1.43
N LEU A 201 -1.73 1.45 -1.65
CA LEU A 201 -3.16 1.69 -1.62
C LEU A 201 -3.61 2.17 -0.23
N PHE A 202 -3.21 1.46 0.83
CA PHE A 202 -3.52 1.82 2.21
C PHE A 202 -3.09 3.24 2.56
N SER A 203 -1.91 3.66 2.11
CA SER A 203 -1.36 4.99 2.40
C SER A 203 -2.05 6.13 1.65
N ASN A 204 -2.75 5.83 0.53
CA ASN A 204 -3.28 6.84 -0.38
C ASN A 204 -4.82 6.87 -0.45
N VAL A 205 -5.53 6.03 0.32
CA VAL A 205 -6.99 6.04 0.39
C VAL A 205 -7.47 6.41 1.79
N SER A 206 -8.69 6.89 1.88
CA SER A 206 -9.35 7.26 3.13
C SER A 206 -10.62 6.42 3.36
N GLU A 207 -11.09 6.38 4.58
CA GLU A 207 -12.45 5.92 4.88
C GLU A 207 -13.46 6.71 4.04
N GLY A 208 -14.48 6.05 3.55
CA GLY A 208 -15.44 6.61 2.60
C GLY A 208 -15.02 6.50 1.13
N THR A 209 -13.76 6.15 0.80
CA THR A 209 -13.36 5.93 -0.62
C THR A 209 -14.23 4.84 -1.25
N PRO A 210 -14.93 5.12 -2.39
CA PRO A 210 -15.77 4.16 -3.08
C PRO A 210 -15.00 2.93 -3.59
N VAL A 211 -15.62 1.75 -3.46
CA VAL A 211 -15.09 0.47 -3.94
C VAL A 211 -16.20 -0.27 -4.69
N ASP A 212 -16.03 -0.43 -5.99
CA ASP A 212 -16.91 -1.21 -6.85
C ASP A 212 -16.33 -2.61 -7.04
N VAL A 213 -17.08 -3.64 -6.70
CA VAL A 213 -16.75 -5.03 -7.00
C VAL A 213 -17.62 -5.47 -8.16
N VAL A 214 -17.01 -5.74 -9.30
CA VAL A 214 -17.69 -6.17 -10.54
C VAL A 214 -17.29 -7.59 -10.91
N PRO A 215 -18.21 -8.35 -11.56
CA PRO A 215 -17.97 -9.74 -12.00
C PRO A 215 -16.74 -9.90 -12.89
#